data_c26f10e9fad477aaade27fe2ab1804c4
#
_entry.id   c26f10e9fad477aaade27fe2ab1804c4
#
_cell.length_a   1.000
_cell.length_b   1.000
_cell.length_c   1.000
_cell.angle_alpha   90.00
_cell.angle_beta   90.00
_cell.angle_gamma   90.00
#
_symmetry.space_group_name_H-M   'P 1'
#
loop_
_entity.id
_entity.type
_entity.pdbx_description
1 polymer ?
#
loop_
_entity_poly.entity_id
_entity_poly.type
_entity_poly.pdbx_seq_one_letter_code
_entity_poly.pdbx_strand_id
1 'polypeptide(L)'
;DDFVCAFQYANDAERFYEVLPKRLKKFNLEVAEEKTSLLRFSRFHPSRKRQFVFLGFAFYWAKDAQGKPRLRRRTGAEKHRASMSEFYQYIKAKRSNKLNTWMPQLKRKLMGYRNYFGLPDNSCSLDRLYSYVLHSLYKWLNRRSGRRSYNWSNFKKMLMYYAIERPRVSKRFIHVDWY
;
A
#
# COMPACT_ATOMS: atom_id res chain seq x y z
N ASP A 1 0.03 19.56 -4.39
CA ASP A 1 -0.64 18.30 -4.03
C ASP A 1 -0.93 17.48 -5.28
N ASP A 2 -1.00 16.16 -5.14
CA ASP A 2 -1.21 15.25 -6.27
C ASP A 2 -2.67 15.29 -6.74
N PHE A 3 -2.90 15.25 -8.05
CA PHE A 3 -4.24 15.09 -8.64
C PHE A 3 -4.20 14.18 -9.87
N VAL A 4 -5.35 13.65 -10.26
CA VAL A 4 -5.53 12.83 -11.45
C VAL A 4 -6.74 13.36 -12.22
N CYS A 5 -6.54 13.61 -13.52
CA CYS A 5 -7.61 13.94 -14.45
C CYS A 5 -7.82 12.80 -15.43
N ALA A 6 -9.07 12.50 -15.77
CA ALA A 6 -9.44 11.50 -16.75
C ALA A 6 -10.20 12.16 -17.91
N PHE A 7 -9.83 11.81 -19.13
CA PHE A 7 -10.44 12.34 -20.36
C PHE A 7 -10.94 11.18 -21.22
N GLN A 8 -12.00 11.42 -21.95
CA GLN A 8 -12.55 10.45 -22.88
C GLN A 8 -11.72 10.38 -24.18
N TYR A 9 -11.25 11.53 -24.66
CA TYR A 9 -10.49 11.66 -25.89
C TYR A 9 -9.03 12.01 -25.61
N ALA A 10 -8.11 11.45 -26.39
CA ALA A 10 -6.68 11.68 -26.25
C ALA A 10 -6.30 13.15 -26.48
N ASN A 11 -6.91 13.77 -27.50
CA ASN A 11 -6.64 15.17 -27.86
C ASN A 11 -6.98 16.14 -26.72
N ASP A 12 -8.03 15.87 -25.96
CA ASP A 12 -8.41 16.72 -24.80
C ASP A 12 -7.39 16.56 -23.66
N ALA A 13 -6.88 15.36 -23.46
CA ALA A 13 -5.85 15.10 -22.46
C ALA A 13 -4.53 15.79 -22.84
N GLU A 14 -4.15 15.75 -24.11
CA GLU A 14 -2.94 16.43 -24.63
C GLU A 14 -3.06 17.94 -24.51
N ARG A 15 -4.19 18.51 -24.92
CA ARG A 15 -4.47 19.95 -24.77
C ARG A 15 -4.46 20.39 -23.30
N PHE A 16 -5.03 19.60 -22.43
CA PHE A 16 -5.01 19.88 -21.00
C PHE A 16 -3.57 19.85 -20.45
N TYR A 17 -2.79 18.87 -20.86
CA TYR A 17 -1.39 18.71 -20.44
C TYR A 17 -0.53 19.93 -20.86
N GLU A 18 -0.75 20.48 -22.06
CA GLU A 18 -0.07 21.67 -22.55
C GLU A 18 -0.50 22.97 -21.86
N VAL A 19 -1.80 23.08 -21.53
CA VAL A 19 -2.38 24.32 -20.94
C VAL A 19 -2.14 24.39 -19.45
N LEU A 20 -2.10 23.25 -18.76
CA LEU A 20 -1.99 23.18 -17.30
C LEU A 20 -0.81 23.98 -16.74
N PRO A 21 0.44 23.83 -17.23
CA PRO A 21 1.58 24.59 -16.71
C PRO A 21 1.39 26.11 -16.89
N LYS A 22 0.86 26.52 -18.04
CA LYS A 22 0.57 27.94 -18.35
C LYS A 22 -0.47 28.52 -17.39
N ARG A 23 -1.49 27.71 -17.04
CA ARG A 23 -2.54 28.11 -16.11
C ARG A 23 -2.02 28.23 -14.69
N LEU A 24 -1.24 27.26 -14.22
CA LEU A 24 -0.68 27.24 -12.86
C LEU A 24 0.34 28.34 -12.65
N LYS A 25 1.12 28.67 -13.66
CA LYS A 25 2.08 29.78 -13.60
C LYS A 25 1.43 31.14 -13.27
N LYS A 26 0.14 31.35 -13.66
CA LYS A 26 -0.60 32.57 -13.29
C LYS A 26 -0.86 32.69 -11.78
N PHE A 27 -0.77 31.59 -11.03
CA PHE A 27 -0.95 31.52 -9.59
C PHE A 27 0.38 31.27 -8.85
N ASN A 28 1.51 31.48 -9.54
CA ASN A 28 2.87 31.19 -9.02
C ASN A 28 3.04 29.74 -8.56
N LEU A 29 2.36 28.79 -9.26
CA LEU A 29 2.48 27.35 -9.04
C LEU A 29 3.22 26.72 -10.22
N GLU A 30 4.07 25.74 -9.92
CA GLU A 30 4.83 24.98 -10.91
C GLU A 30 4.37 23.52 -10.94
N VAL A 31 4.39 22.94 -12.13
CA VAL A 31 4.13 21.51 -12.34
C VAL A 31 5.45 20.75 -12.21
N ALA A 32 5.50 19.72 -11.40
CA ALA A 32 6.64 18.81 -11.35
C ALA A 32 6.62 17.92 -12.61
N GLU A 33 7.30 18.34 -13.67
CA GLU A 33 7.29 17.65 -14.97
C GLU A 33 7.74 16.18 -14.87
N GLU A 34 8.76 15.90 -14.06
CA GLU A 34 9.27 14.54 -13.80
C GLU A 34 8.25 13.60 -13.11
N LYS A 35 7.21 14.15 -12.47
CA LYS A 35 6.14 13.38 -11.80
C LYS A 35 4.83 13.41 -12.55
N THR A 36 4.71 14.27 -13.55
CA THR A 36 3.49 14.43 -14.34
C THR A 36 3.59 13.57 -15.59
N SER A 37 2.59 12.76 -15.85
CA SER A 37 2.59 11.86 -17.01
C SER A 37 1.22 11.75 -17.63
N LEU A 38 1.19 11.62 -18.97
CA LEU A 38 0.01 11.31 -19.74
C LEU A 38 0.01 9.81 -20.04
N LEU A 39 -1.03 9.10 -19.59
CA LEU A 39 -1.11 7.65 -19.73
C LEU A 39 -2.42 7.23 -20.41
N ARG A 40 -2.32 6.39 -21.44
CA ARG A 40 -3.52 5.73 -22.00
C ARG A 40 -4.01 4.64 -21.03
N PHE A 41 -5.10 4.96 -20.31
CA PHE A 41 -5.68 4.10 -19.27
C PHE A 41 -7.08 3.64 -19.70
N SER A 42 -7.17 2.53 -20.43
CA SER A 42 -8.40 2.06 -21.04
C SER A 42 -8.85 0.70 -20.51
N ARG A 43 -10.16 0.55 -20.23
CA ARG A 43 -10.79 -0.71 -19.85
C ARG A 43 -10.78 -1.75 -20.99
N PHE A 44 -10.71 -1.31 -22.24
CA PHE A 44 -10.72 -2.20 -23.41
C PHE A 44 -9.37 -2.90 -23.64
N HIS A 45 -8.30 -2.38 -23.05
CA HIS A 45 -6.96 -2.97 -23.10
C HIS A 45 -6.39 -3.15 -21.70
N PRO A 46 -7.01 -4.03 -20.86
CA PRO A 46 -6.58 -4.22 -19.49
C PRO A 46 -5.14 -4.75 -19.43
N SER A 47 -4.26 -4.05 -18.74
CA SER A 47 -2.88 -4.45 -18.57
C SER A 47 -2.32 -3.96 -17.24
N ARG A 48 -1.63 -4.84 -16.54
CA ARG A 48 -0.90 -4.47 -15.31
C ARG A 48 0.31 -3.58 -15.57
N LYS A 49 0.81 -3.52 -16.81
CA LYS A 49 1.91 -2.63 -17.21
C LYS A 49 1.43 -1.17 -17.33
N ARG A 50 0.16 -0.96 -17.70
CA ARG A 50 -0.47 0.37 -17.78
C ARG A 50 -1.13 0.68 -16.46
N GLN A 51 -0.36 1.23 -15.53
CA GLN A 51 -0.82 1.60 -14.20
C GLN A 51 -0.31 3.01 -13.88
N PHE A 52 -1.06 3.73 -13.05
CA PHE A 52 -0.57 4.94 -12.42
C PHE A 52 -0.65 4.80 -10.91
N VAL A 53 0.18 5.56 -10.20
CA VAL A 53 0.21 5.58 -8.74
C VAL A 53 -0.42 6.89 -8.27
N PHE A 54 -1.38 6.77 -7.38
CA PHE A 54 -2.04 7.92 -6.76
C PHE A 54 -2.35 7.60 -5.30
N LEU A 55 -2.02 8.51 -4.40
CA LEU A 55 -2.19 8.35 -2.95
C LEU A 55 -1.63 7.01 -2.40
N GLY A 56 -0.49 6.60 -2.94
CA GLY A 56 0.18 5.35 -2.53
C GLY A 56 -0.45 4.06 -3.08
N PHE A 57 -1.51 4.16 -3.90
CA PHE A 57 -2.12 3.03 -4.60
C PHE A 57 -1.72 3.03 -6.07
N ALA A 58 -1.42 1.86 -6.60
CA ALA A 58 -1.30 1.62 -8.03
C ALA A 58 -2.67 1.16 -8.57
N PHE A 59 -3.20 1.94 -9.52
CA PHE A 59 -4.45 1.67 -10.23
C PHE A 59 -4.16 0.99 -11.56
N TYR A 60 -4.89 -0.07 -11.89
CA TYR A 60 -4.73 -0.81 -13.13
C TYR A 60 -6.01 -1.55 -13.52
N TRP A 61 -6.21 -1.74 -14.82
CA TRP A 61 -7.29 -2.58 -15.33
C TRP A 61 -6.89 -4.04 -15.34
N ALA A 62 -7.76 -4.91 -14.86
CA ALA A 62 -7.61 -6.38 -14.93
C ALA A 62 -8.95 -7.02 -15.27
N LYS A 63 -8.94 -8.26 -15.72
CA LYS A 63 -10.14 -9.05 -15.90
C LYS A 63 -10.60 -9.63 -14.55
N ASP A 64 -11.89 -9.67 -14.31
CA ASP A 64 -12.49 -10.40 -13.19
C ASP A 64 -12.61 -11.89 -13.50
N ALA A 65 -13.26 -12.66 -12.62
CA ALA A 65 -13.48 -14.10 -12.80
C ALA A 65 -14.38 -14.42 -14.01
N GLN A 66 -15.22 -13.46 -14.41
CA GLN A 66 -16.11 -13.56 -15.58
C GLN A 66 -15.49 -13.01 -16.88
N GLY A 67 -14.21 -12.60 -16.82
CA GLY A 67 -13.51 -12.04 -17.96
C GLY A 67 -13.81 -10.55 -18.25
N LYS A 68 -14.67 -9.90 -17.45
CA LYS A 68 -15.00 -8.48 -17.61
C LYS A 68 -13.87 -7.58 -17.10
N PRO A 69 -13.61 -6.44 -17.78
CA PRO A 69 -12.60 -5.50 -17.30
C PRO A 69 -13.07 -4.83 -16.00
N ARG A 70 -12.21 -4.88 -14.99
CA ARG A 70 -12.44 -4.28 -13.68
C ARG A 70 -11.25 -3.42 -13.27
N LEU A 71 -11.52 -2.22 -12.79
CA LEU A 71 -10.53 -1.36 -12.17
C LEU A 71 -10.11 -1.96 -10.82
N ARG A 72 -8.82 -2.19 -10.63
CA ARG A 72 -8.24 -2.71 -9.38
C ARG A 72 -7.21 -1.75 -8.81
N ARG A 73 -7.04 -1.85 -7.52
CA ARG A 73 -6.09 -1.06 -6.73
C ARG A 73 -5.20 -2.00 -5.93
N ARG A 74 -3.93 -1.67 -5.86
CA ARG A 74 -2.99 -2.34 -4.96
C ARG A 74 -2.05 -1.30 -4.36
N THR A 75 -1.42 -1.60 -3.24
CA THR A 75 -0.35 -0.72 -2.72
C THR A 75 0.73 -0.55 -3.79
N GLY A 76 1.12 0.67 -4.06
CA GLY A 76 2.21 1.00 -4.97
C GLY A 76 3.50 0.29 -4.55
N ALA A 77 4.27 -0.20 -5.52
CA ALA A 77 5.43 -1.06 -5.24
C ALA A 77 6.49 -0.35 -4.38
N GLU A 78 6.73 0.92 -4.65
CA GLU A 78 7.67 1.74 -3.89
C GLU A 78 7.18 1.96 -2.45
N LYS A 79 5.92 2.38 -2.28
CA LYS A 79 5.31 2.55 -0.96
C LYS A 79 5.29 1.25 -0.16
N HIS A 80 5.01 0.11 -0.82
CA HIS A 80 5.03 -1.19 -0.17
C HIS A 80 6.43 -1.55 0.35
N ARG A 81 7.48 -1.35 -0.48
CA ARG A 81 8.88 -1.58 -0.07
C ARG A 81 9.32 -0.65 1.06
N ALA A 82 8.98 0.64 0.95
CA ALA A 82 9.28 1.62 1.99
C ALA A 82 8.63 1.23 3.33
N SER A 83 7.34 0.83 3.30
CA SER A 83 6.64 0.37 4.51
C SER A 83 7.26 -0.88 5.12
N MET A 84 7.65 -1.87 4.30
CA MET A 84 8.35 -3.06 4.78
C MET A 84 9.68 -2.70 5.47
N SER A 85 10.45 -1.80 4.87
CA SER A 85 11.70 -1.30 5.44
C SER A 85 11.47 -0.56 6.75
N GLU A 86 10.47 0.31 6.82
CA GLU A 86 10.11 1.05 8.04
C GLU A 86 9.75 0.10 9.20
N PHE A 87 8.91 -0.89 8.95
CA PHE A 87 8.56 -1.89 9.97
C PHE A 87 9.79 -2.70 10.41
N TYR A 88 10.63 -3.11 9.47
CA TYR A 88 11.86 -3.83 9.77
C TYR A 88 12.80 -3.02 10.68
N GLN A 89 13.07 -1.77 10.32
CA GLN A 89 13.94 -0.89 11.12
C GLN A 89 13.34 -0.61 12.49
N TYR A 90 12.03 -0.38 12.57
CA TYR A 90 11.33 -0.20 13.83
C TYR A 90 11.51 -1.41 14.75
N ILE A 91 11.27 -2.64 14.27
CA ILE A 91 11.43 -3.87 15.05
C ILE A 91 12.89 -4.07 15.46
N LYS A 92 13.83 -3.85 14.54
CA LYS A 92 15.27 -3.96 14.79
C LYS A 92 15.71 -3.00 15.91
N ALA A 93 15.26 -1.77 15.89
CA ALA A 93 15.60 -0.76 16.88
C ALA A 93 15.01 -1.07 18.28
N LYS A 94 13.79 -1.63 18.31
CA LYS A 94 13.08 -1.91 19.57
C LYS A 94 13.32 -3.31 20.15
N ARG A 95 14.09 -4.17 19.48
CA ARG A 95 14.27 -5.58 19.85
C ARG A 95 14.74 -5.82 21.29
N SER A 96 15.54 -4.92 21.84
CA SER A 96 16.11 -5.03 23.19
C SER A 96 15.21 -4.47 24.28
N ASN A 97 14.18 -3.74 23.92
CA ASN A 97 13.26 -3.12 24.86
C ASN A 97 12.24 -4.13 25.42
N LYS A 98 11.63 -3.82 26.55
CA LYS A 98 10.55 -4.62 27.14
C LYS A 98 9.37 -4.71 26.16
N LEU A 99 8.87 -5.92 25.89
CA LEU A 99 7.79 -6.14 24.93
C LEU A 99 6.53 -5.33 25.21
N ASN A 100 6.15 -5.21 26.48
CA ASN A 100 4.96 -4.48 26.92
C ASN A 100 4.98 -3.00 26.50
N THR A 101 6.16 -2.42 26.28
CA THR A 101 6.28 -0.98 25.95
C THR A 101 6.06 -0.71 24.46
N TRP A 102 6.46 -1.61 23.57
CA TRP A 102 6.47 -1.33 22.13
C TRP A 102 5.57 -2.23 21.28
N MET A 103 5.17 -3.41 21.76
CA MET A 103 4.23 -4.27 21.02
C MET A 103 2.85 -3.62 20.80
N PRO A 104 2.27 -2.87 21.77
CA PRO A 104 1.05 -2.10 21.51
C PRO A 104 1.24 -1.02 20.42
N GLN A 105 2.43 -0.43 20.34
CA GLN A 105 2.74 0.55 19.29
C GLN A 105 2.86 -0.13 17.93
N LEU A 106 3.51 -1.30 17.83
CA LEU A 106 3.56 -2.09 16.62
C LEU A 106 2.16 -2.47 16.14
N LYS A 107 1.27 -2.90 17.05
CA LYS A 107 -0.13 -3.18 16.74
C LYS A 107 -0.81 -1.95 16.14
N ARG A 108 -0.66 -0.76 16.76
CA ARG A 108 -1.25 0.48 16.24
C ARG A 108 -0.74 0.84 14.85
N LYS A 109 0.57 0.69 14.58
CA LYS A 109 1.15 0.90 13.24
C LYS A 109 0.56 -0.07 12.22
N LEU A 110 0.42 -1.36 12.53
CA LEU A 110 -0.21 -2.35 11.66
C LEU A 110 -1.70 -2.05 11.42
N MET A 111 -2.42 -1.62 12.45
CA MET A 111 -3.82 -1.20 12.31
C MET A 111 -3.96 0.04 11.41
N GLY A 112 -3.10 1.05 11.60
CA GLY A 112 -3.08 2.25 10.75
C GLY A 112 -2.82 1.90 9.28
N TYR A 113 -1.83 1.04 9.03
CA TYR A 113 -1.56 0.55 7.68
C TYR A 113 -2.76 -0.20 7.09
N ARG A 114 -3.38 -1.10 7.86
CA ARG A 114 -4.57 -1.83 7.43
C ARG A 114 -5.75 -0.90 7.16
N ASN A 115 -5.98 0.09 8.00
CA ASN A 115 -7.10 1.01 7.84
C ASN A 115 -6.97 1.83 6.56
N TYR A 116 -5.76 2.20 6.17
CA TYR A 116 -5.51 2.94 4.94
C TYR A 116 -5.49 2.04 3.70
N PHE A 117 -4.76 0.92 3.75
CA PHE A 117 -4.54 0.04 2.60
C PHE A 117 -5.48 -1.17 2.54
N GLY A 118 -6.41 -1.31 3.48
CA GLY A 118 -7.29 -2.47 3.67
C GLY A 118 -8.45 -2.58 2.69
N LEU A 119 -8.19 -2.34 1.41
CA LEU A 119 -9.18 -2.46 0.34
C LEU A 119 -9.27 -3.91 -0.17
N PRO A 120 -10.46 -4.36 -0.64
CA PRO A 120 -10.67 -5.74 -1.11
C PRO A 120 -9.65 -6.21 -2.14
N ASP A 121 -9.31 -5.37 -3.11
CA ASP A 121 -8.37 -5.69 -4.18
C ASP A 121 -6.90 -5.76 -3.73
N ASN A 122 -6.61 -5.29 -2.50
CA ASN A 122 -5.26 -5.16 -1.97
C ASN A 122 -4.89 -6.22 -0.92
N SER A 123 -5.71 -7.23 -0.73
CA SER A 123 -5.50 -8.29 0.29
C SER A 123 -4.12 -8.95 0.20
N CYS A 124 -3.67 -9.26 -1.02
CA CYS A 124 -2.35 -9.87 -1.23
C CYS A 124 -1.18 -8.99 -0.74
N SER A 125 -1.26 -7.65 -0.94
CA SER A 125 -0.21 -6.75 -0.47
C SER A 125 -0.20 -6.63 1.04
N LEU A 126 -1.40 -6.62 1.67
CA LEU A 126 -1.55 -6.64 3.11
C LEU A 126 -0.98 -7.91 3.72
N ASP A 127 -1.31 -9.07 3.18
CA ASP A 127 -0.81 -10.36 3.65
C ASP A 127 0.70 -10.48 3.53
N ARG A 128 1.27 -9.99 2.42
CA ARG A 128 2.73 -9.96 2.23
C ARG A 128 3.42 -9.09 3.27
N LEU A 129 2.92 -7.87 3.51
CA LEU A 129 3.49 -7.00 4.53
C LEU A 129 3.37 -7.64 5.92
N TYR A 130 2.20 -8.16 6.26
CA TYR A 130 1.98 -8.81 7.55
C TYR A 130 2.93 -9.99 7.77
N SER A 131 3.03 -10.87 6.79
CA SER A 131 3.97 -12.02 6.85
C SER A 131 5.41 -11.56 7.00
N TYR A 132 5.83 -10.54 6.26
CA TYR A 132 7.17 -9.96 6.38
C TYR A 132 7.44 -9.37 7.77
N VAL A 133 6.45 -8.66 8.34
CA VAL A 133 6.55 -8.12 9.71
C VAL A 133 6.68 -9.24 10.74
N LEU A 134 5.89 -10.31 10.63
CA LEU A 134 5.98 -11.45 11.55
C LEU A 134 7.33 -12.16 11.46
N HIS A 135 7.86 -12.40 10.26
CA HIS A 135 9.19 -13.00 10.08
C HIS A 135 10.29 -12.09 10.64
N SER A 136 10.19 -10.79 10.42
CA SER A 136 11.12 -9.81 10.97
C SER A 136 11.08 -9.78 12.49
N LEU A 137 9.88 -9.83 13.07
CA LEU A 137 9.67 -9.88 14.52
C LEU A 137 10.27 -11.16 15.14
N TYR A 138 9.96 -12.32 14.55
CA TYR A 138 10.53 -13.60 14.98
C TYR A 138 12.06 -13.61 14.90
N LYS A 139 12.62 -13.13 13.78
CA LYS A 139 14.06 -13.00 13.58
C LYS A 139 14.72 -12.16 14.65
N TRP A 140 14.20 -10.95 14.91
CA TRP A 140 14.86 -10.01 15.81
C TRP A 140 14.64 -10.33 17.28
N LEU A 141 13.50 -10.91 17.66
CA LEU A 141 13.30 -11.39 19.02
C LEU A 141 14.23 -12.57 19.38
N ASN A 142 14.55 -13.42 18.41
CA ASN A 142 15.50 -14.52 18.59
C ASN A 142 16.98 -14.12 18.48
N ARG A 143 17.26 -12.86 18.11
CA ARG A 143 18.63 -12.30 18.00
C ARG A 143 18.95 -11.25 19.05
N ARG A 144 18.10 -11.07 20.05
CA ARG A 144 18.33 -10.07 21.12
C ARG A 144 19.25 -10.59 22.24
N SER A 145 19.39 -11.89 22.36
CA SER A 145 20.28 -12.57 23.31
C SER A 145 20.95 -13.75 22.61
N GLY A 146 22.05 -14.26 23.14
CA GLY A 146 22.76 -15.43 22.59
C GLY A 146 21.92 -16.72 22.56
N ARG A 147 20.79 -16.74 23.26
CA ARG A 147 19.86 -17.88 23.31
C ARG A 147 18.61 -17.60 22.47
N ARG A 148 18.10 -18.64 21.78
CA ARG A 148 16.84 -18.59 21.05
C ARG A 148 15.67 -18.42 22.02
N SER A 149 15.05 -17.24 22.02
CA SER A 149 13.98 -16.87 23.00
C SER A 149 12.63 -17.49 22.67
N TYR A 150 12.32 -17.72 21.37
CA TYR A 150 11.03 -18.19 20.90
C TYR A 150 11.17 -19.36 19.94
N ASN A 151 10.39 -20.41 20.17
CA ASN A 151 9.95 -21.34 19.11
C ASN A 151 8.66 -20.83 18.47
N TRP A 152 8.20 -21.44 17.38
CA TRP A 152 6.99 -20.99 16.68
C TRP A 152 5.73 -21.06 17.54
N SER A 153 5.60 -22.07 18.39
CA SER A 153 4.42 -22.21 19.27
C SER A 153 4.34 -21.05 20.27
N ASN A 154 5.42 -20.78 21.00
CA ASN A 154 5.46 -19.69 21.96
C ASN A 154 5.38 -18.31 21.30
N PHE A 155 5.92 -18.17 20.08
CA PHE A 155 5.79 -16.95 19.28
C PHE A 155 4.31 -16.69 18.91
N LYS A 156 3.57 -17.71 18.48
CA LYS A 156 2.12 -17.58 18.22
C LYS A 156 1.34 -17.18 19.49
N LYS A 157 1.63 -17.77 20.63
CA LYS A 157 1.01 -17.40 21.93
C LYS A 157 1.29 -15.92 22.25
N MET A 158 2.52 -15.47 22.05
CA MET A 158 2.90 -14.07 22.24
C MET A 158 2.14 -13.13 21.31
N LEU A 159 1.98 -13.48 20.02
CA LEU A 159 1.19 -12.68 19.05
C LEU A 159 -0.28 -12.58 19.50
N MET A 160 -0.88 -13.69 19.98
CA MET A 160 -2.24 -13.70 20.53
C MET A 160 -2.37 -12.80 21.76
N TYR A 161 -1.42 -12.88 22.69
CA TYR A 161 -1.41 -12.03 23.89
C TYR A 161 -1.41 -10.53 23.55
N TYR A 162 -0.63 -10.10 22.55
CA TYR A 162 -0.61 -8.71 22.09
C TYR A 162 -1.70 -8.39 21.06
N ALA A 163 -2.57 -9.34 20.74
CA ALA A 163 -3.63 -9.24 19.74
C ALA A 163 -3.10 -8.69 18.39
N ILE A 164 -1.98 -9.26 17.94
CA ILE A 164 -1.44 -9.01 16.58
C ILE A 164 -2.08 -10.04 15.65
N GLU A 165 -3.19 -9.63 15.03
CA GLU A 165 -3.99 -10.47 14.15
C GLU A 165 -3.68 -10.23 12.68
N ARG A 166 -3.96 -11.27 11.87
CA ARG A 166 -3.90 -11.15 10.42
C ARG A 166 -4.86 -10.05 9.93
N PRO A 167 -4.43 -9.13 9.05
CA PRO A 167 -5.29 -8.07 8.57
C PRO A 167 -6.47 -8.65 7.79
N ARG A 168 -7.68 -8.29 8.18
CA ARG A 168 -8.89 -8.58 7.43
C ARG A 168 -9.25 -7.39 6.57
N VAL A 169 -9.60 -7.64 5.33
CA VAL A 169 -10.07 -6.60 4.41
C VAL A 169 -11.49 -6.20 4.80
N SER A 170 -11.76 -4.90 4.84
CA SER A 170 -13.11 -4.41 5.13
C SER A 170 -14.06 -4.73 3.96
N LYS A 171 -15.18 -5.39 4.26
CA LYS A 171 -16.24 -5.64 3.28
C LYS A 171 -17.02 -4.36 2.89
N ARG A 172 -16.86 -3.26 3.61
CA ARG A 172 -17.63 -2.01 3.42
C ARG A 172 -17.43 -1.32 2.06
N PHE A 173 -16.41 -1.69 1.29
CA PHE A 173 -16.09 -1.07 -0.01
C PHE A 173 -16.39 -1.98 -1.21
N ILE A 174 -17.25 -3.00 -1.04
CA ILE A 174 -17.53 -3.97 -2.12
C ILE A 174 -18.48 -3.39 -3.19
N HIS A 175 -19.24 -2.36 -2.85
CA HIS A 175 -20.23 -1.76 -3.75
C HIS A 175 -19.97 -0.26 -3.95
N VAL A 176 -18.92 0.07 -4.69
CA VAL A 176 -18.90 1.29 -5.47
C VAL A 176 -18.97 0.84 -6.92
N ASP A 177 -20.19 0.72 -7.41
CA ASP A 177 -20.45 0.54 -8.84
C ASP A 177 -20.07 1.86 -9.51
N TRP A 178 -18.93 1.88 -10.14
CA TRP A 178 -18.54 2.95 -11.05
C TRP A 178 -19.20 2.64 -12.39
N TYR A 179 -20.31 3.28 -12.65
CA TYR A 179 -20.96 3.29 -13.97
C TYR A 179 -20.11 4.00 -15.01
#